data_8e43f4431d3305a7767797c5095d5c34
#
_entry.id   8e43f4431d3305a7767797c5095d5c34
#
_cell.length_a   1.000
_cell.length_b   1.000
_cell.length_c   1.000
_cell.angle_alpha   90.00
_cell.angle_beta   90.00
_cell.angle_gamma   90.00
#
_symmetry.space_group_name_H-M   'P 1'
#
loop_
_entity.id
_entity.type
_entity.pdbx_description
1 polymer ?
#
loop_
_entity_poly.entity_id
_entity_poly.type
_entity_poly.pdbx_seq_one_letter_code
_entity_poly.pdbx_strand_id
1 'polypeptide(L)'
;MSDSKIKARLYIDGNFTVHIHKYLLKVFNKTIDWKSFQEYVKEKISKEEGKVCTLESHFFVGTGLESTDKDRDYLFNSMEHENIIKHATPLKKKVTGGLKEDAVDTNLVFYATQDYYKRENYDYLVLLAGDSDFVPLVKGLAAEAVKTFVIYMDFTDKELGKTQTAQALLEETEIREDINSLLLERVDEKIKKIFIEHNSETKSSIENKNELVKNVQTKQSVKTEIKPEANKQVVVKKKQTKQNPSSNIPFTKEQLENAIRKTQKSKTKSQNEFVLVAQVGENLKDDIKQKLHGKFFSMINKNFQNDFEFDKSEPSAPKIRLKSNWDPVGDSAMDD
;
A
#
# COMPACT_ATOMS: atom_id res chain seq x y z
N MET A 1 37.56 -5.69 -21.21
CA MET A 1 36.72 -5.03 -20.16
C MET A 1 35.33 -5.59 -20.31
N SER A 2 34.77 -6.25 -19.31
CA SER A 2 33.38 -6.76 -19.42
C SER A 2 32.45 -5.54 -19.44
N ASP A 3 31.65 -5.40 -20.50
CA ASP A 3 30.59 -4.41 -20.56
C ASP A 3 29.55 -4.72 -19.45
N SER A 4 29.76 -4.14 -18.26
CA SER A 4 28.80 -4.30 -17.16
C SER A 4 27.51 -3.63 -17.58
N LYS A 5 26.43 -4.43 -17.70
CA LYS A 5 25.08 -3.93 -17.98
C LYS A 5 24.53 -3.24 -16.73
N ILE A 6 23.77 -2.18 -16.92
CA ILE A 6 22.97 -1.55 -15.86
C ILE A 6 21.76 -2.42 -15.61
N LYS A 7 21.47 -2.71 -14.34
CA LYS A 7 20.29 -3.43 -13.91
C LYS A 7 19.27 -2.45 -13.33
N ALA A 8 18.10 -2.40 -13.90
CA ALA A 8 16.99 -1.59 -13.41
C ALA A 8 15.81 -2.47 -13.02
N ARG A 9 15.07 -2.06 -12.00
CA ARG A 9 13.80 -2.68 -11.60
C ARG A 9 12.71 -1.64 -11.56
N LEU A 10 11.63 -1.91 -12.31
CA LEU A 10 10.45 -1.08 -12.36
C LEU A 10 9.40 -1.63 -11.40
N TYR A 11 8.99 -0.81 -10.44
CA TYR A 11 7.91 -1.10 -9.51
C TYR A 11 6.74 -0.15 -9.77
N ILE A 12 5.59 -0.72 -10.08
CA ILE A 12 4.39 0.00 -10.48
C ILE A 12 3.36 -0.07 -9.35
N ASP A 13 2.96 1.09 -8.83
CA ASP A 13 1.79 1.21 -7.98
C ASP A 13 0.52 1.05 -8.85
N GLY A 14 -0.18 -0.06 -8.62
CA GLY A 14 -1.34 -0.42 -9.43
C GLY A 14 -2.49 0.56 -9.26
N ASN A 15 -2.71 1.09 -8.06
CA ASN A 15 -3.80 2.03 -7.82
C ASN A 15 -3.53 3.39 -8.48
N PHE A 16 -2.33 3.92 -8.31
CA PHE A 16 -1.88 5.13 -9.01
C PHE A 16 -2.02 4.99 -10.52
N THR A 17 -1.60 3.84 -11.05
CA THR A 17 -1.64 3.57 -12.50
C THR A 17 -3.08 3.41 -13.02
N VAL A 18 -4.02 2.86 -12.23
CA VAL A 18 -5.45 2.81 -12.59
C VAL A 18 -6.02 4.23 -12.74
N HIS A 19 -5.65 5.16 -11.86
CA HIS A 19 -6.08 6.56 -11.99
C HIS A 19 -5.54 7.21 -13.26
N ILE A 20 -4.26 7.01 -13.56
CA ILE A 20 -3.63 7.48 -14.80
C ILE A 20 -4.35 6.88 -16.03
N HIS A 21 -4.55 5.56 -16.04
CA HIS A 21 -5.19 4.87 -17.16
C HIS A 21 -6.60 5.40 -17.45
N LYS A 22 -7.43 5.59 -16.42
CA LYS A 22 -8.76 6.16 -16.55
C LYS A 22 -8.72 7.59 -17.11
N TYR A 23 -7.77 8.38 -16.69
CA TYR A 23 -7.58 9.73 -17.20
C TYR A 23 -7.14 9.73 -18.67
N LEU A 24 -6.19 8.86 -19.05
CA LEU A 24 -5.76 8.70 -20.44
C LEU A 24 -6.90 8.27 -21.35
N LEU A 25 -7.73 7.32 -20.93
CA LEU A 25 -8.90 6.87 -21.67
C LEU A 25 -9.92 8.01 -21.85
N LYS A 26 -10.25 8.69 -20.76
CA LYS A 26 -11.30 9.72 -20.76
C LYS A 26 -10.91 10.94 -21.57
N VAL A 27 -9.67 11.43 -21.41
CA VAL A 27 -9.27 12.73 -21.97
C VAL A 27 -8.63 12.58 -23.35
N PHE A 28 -7.87 11.52 -23.56
CA PHE A 28 -7.05 11.36 -24.77
C PHE A 28 -7.50 10.17 -25.64
N ASN A 29 -8.43 9.34 -25.18
CA ASN A 29 -8.78 8.06 -25.81
C ASN A 29 -7.55 7.18 -26.05
N LYS A 30 -6.62 7.16 -25.10
CA LYS A 30 -5.35 6.44 -25.20
C LYS A 30 -5.15 5.49 -24.06
N THR A 31 -4.33 4.47 -24.29
CA THR A 31 -3.80 3.56 -23.29
C THR A 31 -2.29 3.43 -23.44
N ILE A 32 -1.63 2.90 -22.41
CA ILE A 32 -0.18 2.66 -22.43
C ILE A 32 0.10 1.34 -23.13
N ASP A 33 0.95 1.36 -24.15
CA ASP A 33 1.64 0.16 -24.66
C ASP A 33 2.82 -0.19 -23.75
N TRP A 34 2.63 -1.20 -22.91
CA TRP A 34 3.59 -1.54 -21.87
C TRP A 34 4.93 -2.05 -22.39
N LYS A 35 4.95 -2.63 -23.58
CA LYS A 35 6.20 -3.01 -24.24
C LYS A 35 7.02 -1.78 -24.60
N SER A 36 6.42 -0.84 -25.33
CA SER A 36 7.07 0.43 -25.71
C SER A 36 7.45 1.27 -24.49
N PHE A 37 6.64 1.24 -23.43
CA PHE A 37 6.94 1.92 -22.18
C PHE A 37 8.19 1.33 -21.50
N GLN A 38 8.30 0.02 -21.38
CA GLN A 38 9.48 -0.64 -20.82
C GLN A 38 10.74 -0.38 -21.66
N GLU A 39 10.62 -0.40 -23.00
CA GLU A 39 11.73 -0.04 -23.88
C GLU A 39 12.19 1.41 -23.70
N TYR A 40 11.23 2.34 -23.57
CA TYR A 40 11.54 3.74 -23.27
C TYR A 40 12.33 3.88 -21.96
N VAL A 41 11.89 3.23 -20.88
CA VAL A 41 12.59 3.26 -19.58
C VAL A 41 14.03 2.75 -19.72
N LYS A 42 14.23 1.63 -20.41
CA LYS A 42 15.56 1.07 -20.66
C LYS A 42 16.46 2.02 -21.46
N GLU A 43 15.92 2.61 -22.51
CA GLU A 43 16.66 3.55 -23.35
C GLU A 43 17.03 4.84 -22.60
N LYS A 44 16.11 5.37 -21.77
CA LYS A 44 16.35 6.56 -20.95
C LYS A 44 17.53 6.34 -20.02
N ILE A 45 17.52 5.22 -19.27
CA ILE A 45 18.63 4.85 -18.36
C ILE A 45 19.91 4.55 -19.14
N SER A 46 19.81 3.83 -20.27
CA SER A 46 20.98 3.51 -21.09
C SER A 46 21.67 4.76 -21.64
N LYS A 47 20.88 5.77 -22.01
CA LYS A 47 21.39 7.06 -22.49
C LYS A 47 22.05 7.86 -21.37
N GLU A 48 21.47 7.85 -20.18
CA GLU A 48 22.03 8.51 -19.00
C GLU A 48 23.39 7.93 -18.59
N GLU A 49 23.49 6.60 -18.60
CA GLU A 49 24.67 5.87 -18.13
C GLU A 49 25.71 5.56 -19.21
N GLY A 50 25.34 5.73 -20.48
CA GLY A 50 26.18 5.32 -21.60
C GLY A 50 26.40 3.80 -21.68
N LYS A 51 25.53 2.99 -21.07
CA LYS A 51 25.60 1.53 -20.96
C LYS A 51 24.28 0.89 -21.27
N VAL A 52 24.29 -0.38 -21.68
CA VAL A 52 23.06 -1.15 -21.90
C VAL A 52 22.33 -1.40 -20.60
N CYS A 53 21.04 -1.07 -20.54
CA CYS A 53 20.17 -1.33 -19.40
C CYS A 53 19.34 -2.60 -19.60
N THR A 54 19.25 -3.42 -18.57
CA THR A 54 18.26 -4.52 -18.42
C THR A 54 17.19 -4.09 -17.45
N LEU A 55 15.93 -4.45 -17.71
CA LEU A 55 14.78 -4.06 -16.90
C LEU A 55 13.95 -5.29 -16.53
N GLU A 56 13.67 -5.45 -15.24
CA GLU A 56 12.64 -6.35 -14.70
C GLU A 56 11.52 -5.50 -14.13
N SER A 57 10.27 -5.87 -14.42
CA SER A 57 9.11 -5.02 -14.09
C SER A 57 8.10 -5.77 -13.23
N HIS A 58 7.58 -5.08 -12.21
CA HIS A 58 6.64 -5.60 -11.23
C HIS A 58 5.48 -4.62 -11.03
N PHE A 59 4.26 -5.11 -10.86
CA PHE A 59 3.14 -4.26 -10.44
C PHE A 59 2.40 -4.82 -9.23
N PHE A 60 1.93 -3.92 -8.38
CA PHE A 60 1.35 -4.22 -7.08
C PHE A 60 -0.10 -3.78 -7.04
N VAL A 61 -1.00 -4.71 -6.71
CA VAL A 61 -2.42 -4.45 -6.75
C VAL A 61 -3.15 -5.05 -5.55
N GLY A 62 -4.17 -4.36 -5.08
CA GLY A 62 -5.15 -4.95 -4.17
C GLY A 62 -6.11 -5.86 -4.93
N THR A 63 -6.30 -7.09 -4.47
CA THR A 63 -7.27 -8.04 -5.04
C THR A 63 -8.34 -8.39 -4.01
N GLY A 64 -9.58 -8.38 -4.41
CA GLY A 64 -10.70 -8.79 -3.57
C GLY A 64 -12.00 -8.62 -4.31
N LEU A 65 -12.98 -9.44 -4.00
CA LEU A 65 -14.31 -9.54 -4.61
C LEU A 65 -14.37 -9.05 -6.07
N GLU A 66 -14.99 -9.81 -6.92
CA GLU A 66 -15.12 -9.57 -8.35
C GLU A 66 -15.18 -8.09 -8.70
N SER A 67 -14.10 -7.58 -9.29
CA SER A 67 -14.05 -6.19 -9.77
C SER A 67 -15.06 -6.07 -10.92
N THR A 68 -15.98 -5.14 -10.81
CA THR A 68 -16.84 -4.75 -11.94
C THR A 68 -16.15 -3.72 -12.85
N ASP A 69 -14.91 -3.32 -12.52
CA ASP A 69 -14.13 -2.30 -13.23
C ASP A 69 -13.36 -2.93 -14.39
N LYS A 70 -14.02 -2.98 -15.56
CA LYS A 70 -13.45 -3.55 -16.78
C LYS A 70 -12.19 -2.84 -17.26
N ASP A 71 -12.06 -1.54 -17.01
CA ASP A 71 -10.89 -0.77 -17.45
C ASP A 71 -9.67 -1.13 -16.58
N ARG A 72 -9.88 -1.36 -15.29
CA ARG A 72 -8.87 -1.89 -14.37
C ARG A 72 -8.41 -3.29 -14.78
N ASP A 73 -9.35 -4.19 -15.07
CA ASP A 73 -9.03 -5.55 -15.47
C ASP A 73 -8.30 -5.58 -16.81
N TYR A 74 -8.71 -4.75 -17.78
CA TYR A 74 -7.99 -4.57 -19.04
C TYR A 74 -6.56 -4.12 -18.81
N LEU A 75 -6.36 -3.08 -17.98
CA LEU A 75 -5.03 -2.57 -17.64
C LEU A 75 -4.12 -3.65 -17.07
N PHE A 76 -4.59 -4.40 -16.07
CA PHE A 76 -3.79 -5.41 -15.42
C PHE A 76 -3.47 -6.60 -16.35
N ASN A 77 -4.43 -7.02 -17.14
CA ASN A 77 -4.21 -8.05 -18.16
C ASN A 77 -3.19 -7.61 -19.22
N SER A 78 -3.22 -6.34 -19.63
CA SER A 78 -2.24 -5.80 -20.58
C SER A 78 -0.83 -5.78 -20.02
N MET A 79 -0.66 -5.48 -18.72
CA MET A 79 0.64 -5.56 -18.04
C MET A 79 1.16 -7.01 -17.97
N GLU A 80 0.32 -7.94 -17.56
CA GLU A 80 0.68 -9.36 -17.46
C GLU A 80 1.06 -9.95 -18.83
N HIS A 81 0.40 -9.49 -19.91
CA HIS A 81 0.72 -9.90 -21.26
C HIS A 81 2.14 -9.47 -21.69
N GLU A 82 2.62 -8.34 -21.20
CA GLU A 82 3.96 -7.82 -21.49
C GLU A 82 5.00 -8.23 -20.42
N ASN A 83 4.74 -9.34 -19.74
CA ASN A 83 5.63 -9.97 -18.76
C ASN A 83 5.97 -9.08 -17.54
N ILE A 84 5.09 -8.15 -17.17
CA ILE A 84 5.20 -7.41 -15.92
C ILE A 84 4.65 -8.30 -14.79
N ILE A 85 5.48 -8.59 -13.80
CA ILE A 85 5.17 -9.55 -12.74
C ILE A 85 4.14 -8.96 -11.77
N LYS A 86 3.02 -9.66 -11.61
CA LYS A 86 1.93 -9.23 -10.73
C LYS A 86 2.15 -9.66 -9.28
N HIS A 87 2.02 -8.72 -8.37
CA HIS A 87 1.98 -8.94 -6.92
C HIS A 87 0.59 -8.57 -6.38
N ALA A 88 -0.22 -9.58 -6.11
CA ALA A 88 -1.59 -9.42 -5.67
C ALA A 88 -1.68 -9.46 -4.13
N THR A 89 -2.27 -8.44 -3.53
CA THR A 89 -2.52 -8.35 -2.10
C THR A 89 -4.02 -8.42 -1.83
N PRO A 90 -4.52 -9.37 -1.00
CA PRO A 90 -5.93 -9.45 -0.68
C PRO A 90 -6.45 -8.16 -0.04
N LEU A 91 -7.53 -7.61 -0.60
CA LEU A 91 -8.23 -6.47 0.00
C LEU A 91 -8.99 -6.91 1.26
N LYS A 92 -8.99 -6.06 2.27
CA LYS A 92 -9.75 -6.30 3.50
C LYS A 92 -11.06 -5.54 3.47
N LYS A 93 -12.15 -6.18 3.91
CA LYS A 93 -13.43 -5.49 4.11
C LYS A 93 -13.29 -4.47 5.24
N LYS A 94 -13.72 -3.23 4.99
CA LYS A 94 -13.88 -2.23 6.06
C LYS A 94 -15.09 -2.58 6.94
N VAL A 95 -15.00 -2.28 8.22
CA VAL A 95 -16.12 -2.44 9.17
C VAL A 95 -17.33 -1.59 8.75
N THR A 96 -17.08 -0.45 8.09
CA THR A 96 -18.09 0.49 7.59
C THR A 96 -18.66 0.12 6.22
N GLY A 97 -18.32 -1.05 5.69
CA GLY A 97 -18.60 -1.44 4.31
C GLY A 97 -17.53 -0.91 3.33
N GLY A 98 -17.41 -1.56 2.18
CA GLY A 98 -16.38 -1.28 1.18
C GLY A 98 -15.08 -2.05 1.41
N LEU A 99 -14.17 -1.94 0.46
CA LEU A 99 -12.86 -2.59 0.49
C LEU A 99 -11.80 -1.56 0.87
N LYS A 100 -10.77 -2.02 1.59
CA LYS A 100 -9.58 -1.23 1.89
C LYS A 100 -8.38 -1.94 1.27
N GLU A 101 -7.65 -1.21 0.48
CA GLU A 101 -6.31 -1.57 0.08
C GLU A 101 -5.40 -1.41 1.31
N ASP A 102 -4.99 -2.53 1.89
CA ASP A 102 -4.12 -2.54 3.07
C ASP A 102 -2.84 -3.25 2.66
N ALA A 103 -1.72 -2.58 2.85
CA ALA A 103 -0.39 -3.14 2.61
C ALA A 103 0.05 -3.31 1.13
N VAL A 104 -0.60 -2.74 0.13
CA VAL A 104 -0.10 -2.78 -1.26
C VAL A 104 1.22 -2.02 -1.35
N ASP A 105 1.26 -0.77 -0.87
CA ASP A 105 2.47 0.06 -0.82
C ASP A 105 3.55 -0.56 0.05
N THR A 106 3.16 -1.12 1.20
CA THR A 106 4.07 -1.85 2.09
C THR A 106 4.69 -3.06 1.39
N ASN A 107 3.91 -3.79 0.57
CA ASN A 107 4.41 -4.92 -0.20
C ASN A 107 5.36 -4.45 -1.31
N LEU A 108 5.06 -3.35 -2.01
CA LEU A 108 5.97 -2.78 -2.99
C LEU A 108 7.32 -2.45 -2.33
N VAL A 109 7.31 -1.72 -1.22
CA VAL A 109 8.51 -1.37 -0.45
C VAL A 109 9.27 -2.62 -0.01
N PHE A 110 8.54 -3.63 0.51
CA PHE A 110 9.13 -4.90 0.95
C PHE A 110 9.82 -5.64 -0.20
N TYR A 111 9.15 -5.79 -1.36
CA TYR A 111 9.70 -6.47 -2.51
C TYR A 111 10.89 -5.72 -3.10
N ALA A 112 10.81 -4.39 -3.26
CA ALA A 112 11.92 -3.59 -3.77
C ALA A 112 13.17 -3.74 -2.88
N THR A 113 12.98 -3.70 -1.55
CA THR A 113 14.07 -3.91 -0.59
C THR A 113 14.60 -5.34 -0.62
N GLN A 114 13.69 -6.34 -0.66
CA GLN A 114 14.07 -7.75 -0.71
C GLN A 114 14.83 -8.10 -1.99
N ASP A 115 14.41 -7.58 -3.13
CA ASP A 115 15.05 -7.82 -4.41
C ASP A 115 16.47 -7.26 -4.42
N TYR A 116 16.69 -6.10 -3.80
CA TYR A 116 18.04 -5.54 -3.66
C TYR A 116 18.94 -6.40 -2.77
N TYR A 117 18.50 -6.73 -1.55
CA TYR A 117 19.38 -7.38 -0.57
C TYR A 117 19.47 -8.90 -0.68
N LYS A 118 18.47 -9.58 -1.24
CA LYS A 118 18.42 -11.06 -1.23
C LYS A 118 18.56 -11.72 -2.58
N ARG A 119 18.11 -11.06 -3.65
CA ARG A 119 18.13 -11.66 -4.98
C ARG A 119 19.34 -11.21 -5.74
N GLU A 120 19.35 -9.97 -6.14
CA GLU A 120 20.38 -9.41 -6.98
C GLU A 120 20.34 -7.89 -6.86
N ASN A 121 21.47 -7.27 -6.49
CA ASN A 121 21.59 -5.82 -6.46
C ASN A 121 21.26 -5.26 -7.84
N TYR A 122 20.51 -4.16 -7.87
CA TYR A 122 20.20 -3.39 -9.05
C TYR A 122 20.73 -1.97 -8.91
N ASP A 123 21.01 -1.34 -10.04
CA ASP A 123 21.61 0.00 -10.08
C ASP A 123 20.56 1.10 -10.08
N TYR A 124 19.33 0.79 -10.57
CA TYR A 124 18.22 1.73 -10.69
C TYR A 124 16.94 1.17 -10.09
N LEU A 125 16.37 1.94 -9.16
CA LEU A 125 14.97 1.84 -8.75
C LEU A 125 14.13 2.71 -9.68
N VAL A 126 13.22 2.12 -10.45
CA VAL A 126 12.25 2.85 -11.25
C VAL A 126 10.88 2.74 -10.59
N LEU A 127 10.24 3.87 -10.32
CA LEU A 127 8.91 3.91 -9.70
C LEU A 127 7.90 4.56 -10.66
N LEU A 128 6.83 3.86 -10.97
CA LEU A 128 5.61 4.46 -11.50
C LEU A 128 4.63 4.62 -10.33
N ALA A 129 4.75 5.73 -9.62
CA ALA A 129 4.05 6.01 -8.36
C ALA A 129 4.06 7.51 -8.03
N GLY A 130 3.21 7.93 -7.10
CA GLY A 130 3.12 9.33 -6.69
C GLY A 130 3.10 9.57 -5.18
N ASP A 131 3.11 8.51 -4.34
CA ASP A 131 2.93 8.66 -2.89
C ASP A 131 4.25 8.97 -2.17
N SER A 132 4.14 9.83 -1.16
CA SER A 132 5.22 10.13 -0.21
C SER A 132 5.68 8.93 0.63
N ASP A 133 4.85 7.89 0.74
CA ASP A 133 5.16 6.67 1.48
C ASP A 133 6.36 5.89 0.88
N PHE A 134 6.74 6.21 -0.37
CA PHE A 134 7.93 5.66 -1.03
C PHE A 134 9.22 6.43 -0.73
N VAL A 135 9.16 7.63 -0.14
CA VAL A 135 10.37 8.43 0.20
C VAL A 135 11.37 7.67 1.08
N PRO A 136 10.94 6.93 2.14
CA PRO A 136 11.87 6.14 2.93
C PRO A 136 12.59 5.03 2.14
N LEU A 137 11.91 4.41 1.15
CA LEU A 137 12.51 3.42 0.25
C LEU A 137 13.60 4.05 -0.61
N VAL A 138 13.28 5.19 -1.25
CA VAL A 138 14.22 5.92 -2.11
C VAL A 138 15.46 6.32 -1.32
N LYS A 139 15.30 6.96 -0.14
CA LYS A 139 16.43 7.33 0.72
C LYS A 139 17.26 6.14 1.17
N GLY A 140 16.61 5.04 1.54
CA GLY A 140 17.29 3.83 1.98
C GLY A 140 18.15 3.22 0.88
N LEU A 141 17.64 3.16 -0.35
CA LEU A 141 18.37 2.62 -1.49
C LEU A 141 19.44 3.59 -2.04
N ALA A 142 19.20 4.90 -1.94
CA ALA A 142 20.22 5.90 -2.29
C ALA A 142 21.48 5.78 -1.41
N ALA A 143 21.31 5.40 -0.12
CA ALA A 143 22.46 5.12 0.77
C ALA A 143 23.30 3.92 0.30
N GLU A 144 22.72 3.03 -0.50
CA GLU A 144 23.36 1.88 -1.14
C GLU A 144 23.82 2.20 -2.59
N ALA A 145 23.85 3.49 -2.96
CA ALA A 145 24.21 3.98 -4.30
C ALA A 145 23.26 3.55 -5.43
N VAL A 146 22.01 3.16 -5.11
CA VAL A 146 20.98 2.91 -6.12
C VAL A 146 20.39 4.25 -6.53
N LYS A 147 20.37 4.51 -7.84
CA LYS A 147 19.73 5.71 -8.41
C LYS A 147 18.24 5.50 -8.56
N THR A 148 17.46 6.56 -8.43
CA THR A 148 15.99 6.50 -8.55
C THR A 148 15.50 7.25 -9.78
N PHE A 149 14.58 6.61 -10.51
CA PHE A 149 13.85 7.20 -11.62
C PHE A 149 12.35 7.14 -11.31
N VAL A 150 11.70 8.29 -11.09
CA VAL A 150 10.24 8.38 -10.86
C VAL A 150 9.54 8.80 -12.12
N ILE A 151 8.53 8.03 -12.50
CA ILE A 151 7.60 8.33 -13.59
C ILE A 151 6.24 8.64 -12.94
N TYR A 152 5.66 9.78 -13.27
CA TYR A 152 4.48 10.29 -12.61
C TYR A 152 3.54 11.01 -13.58
N MET A 153 2.32 11.30 -13.11
CA MET A 153 1.36 12.12 -13.82
C MET A 153 0.48 12.85 -12.83
N ASP A 154 0.50 14.17 -12.89
CA ASP A 154 -0.38 15.03 -12.11
C ASP A 154 -1.54 15.51 -12.97
N PHE A 155 -2.77 15.36 -12.48
CA PHE A 155 -3.95 15.87 -13.14
C PHE A 155 -5.07 16.23 -12.16
N THR A 156 -6.01 17.03 -12.60
CA THR A 156 -7.27 17.31 -11.88
C THR A 156 -8.43 17.13 -12.84
N ASP A 157 -9.36 16.26 -12.48
CA ASP A 157 -10.58 16.00 -13.24
C ASP A 157 -11.80 16.01 -12.32
N LYS A 158 -12.95 16.48 -12.82
CA LYS A 158 -14.17 16.63 -12.02
C LYS A 158 -14.74 15.30 -11.51
N GLU A 159 -14.58 14.22 -12.27
CA GLU A 159 -15.14 12.90 -11.96
C GLU A 159 -14.09 11.96 -11.37
N LEU A 160 -12.86 12.01 -11.89
CA LEU A 160 -11.76 11.14 -11.43
C LEU A 160 -11.04 11.70 -10.20
N GLY A 161 -11.31 12.97 -9.85
CA GLY A 161 -10.65 13.64 -8.75
C GLY A 161 -9.29 14.21 -9.12
N LYS A 162 -8.43 14.33 -8.11
CA LYS A 162 -7.08 14.87 -8.25
C LYS A 162 -6.06 13.76 -8.00
N THR A 163 -5.10 13.64 -8.91
CA THR A 163 -3.87 12.87 -8.72
C THR A 163 -2.72 13.86 -8.66
N GLN A 164 -1.93 13.77 -7.61
CA GLN A 164 -0.80 14.67 -7.39
C GLN A 164 0.35 13.88 -6.79
N THR A 165 1.50 13.99 -7.41
CA THR A 165 2.73 13.36 -6.93
C THR A 165 3.31 14.16 -5.77
N ALA A 166 3.76 13.46 -4.73
CA ALA A 166 4.36 14.07 -3.58
C ALA A 166 5.67 14.76 -3.96
N GLN A 167 5.77 16.06 -3.67
CA GLN A 167 6.97 16.85 -3.95
C GLN A 167 8.22 16.26 -3.28
N ALA A 168 8.06 15.74 -2.04
CA ALA A 168 9.14 15.09 -1.31
C ALA A 168 9.69 13.83 -2.03
N LEU A 169 8.85 13.09 -2.78
CA LEU A 169 9.31 11.96 -3.58
C LEU A 169 10.14 12.46 -4.76
N LEU A 170 9.67 13.50 -5.44
CA LEU A 170 10.39 14.08 -6.58
C LEU A 170 11.73 14.71 -6.18
N GLU A 171 11.84 15.29 -4.99
CA GLU A 171 13.07 15.91 -4.49
C GLU A 171 14.19 14.90 -4.25
N GLU A 172 13.86 13.67 -3.92
CA GLU A 172 14.82 12.60 -3.62
C GLU A 172 15.22 11.76 -4.85
N THR A 173 14.81 12.15 -6.07
CA THR A 173 15.02 11.36 -7.28
C THR A 173 15.99 12.03 -8.25
N GLU A 174 16.84 11.21 -8.90
CA GLU A 174 17.80 11.67 -9.90
C GLU A 174 17.13 11.93 -11.25
N ILE A 175 16.21 11.07 -11.67
CA ILE A 175 15.49 11.21 -12.95
C ILE A 175 13.99 11.30 -12.68
N ARG A 176 13.35 12.28 -13.31
CA ARG A 176 11.90 12.50 -13.23
C ARG A 176 11.31 12.52 -14.62
N GLU A 177 10.16 11.88 -14.79
CA GLU A 177 9.45 11.89 -16.07
C GLU A 177 7.95 12.11 -15.84
N ASP A 178 7.45 13.20 -16.35
CA ASP A 178 6.01 13.50 -16.33
C ASP A 178 5.34 12.92 -17.58
N ILE A 179 4.40 12.00 -17.39
CA ILE A 179 3.62 11.40 -18.47
C ILE A 179 2.89 12.47 -19.32
N ASN A 180 2.45 13.58 -18.69
CA ASN A 180 1.85 14.67 -19.44
C ASN A 180 2.83 15.26 -20.46
N SER A 181 4.10 15.40 -20.09
CA SER A 181 5.14 15.88 -20.99
C SER A 181 5.38 14.91 -22.14
N LEU A 182 5.40 13.60 -21.87
CA LEU A 182 5.52 12.56 -22.90
C LEU A 182 4.34 12.55 -23.86
N LEU A 183 3.11 12.77 -23.37
CA LEU A 183 1.90 12.85 -24.23
C LEU A 183 1.95 14.03 -25.19
N LEU A 184 2.57 15.13 -24.79
CA LEU A 184 2.71 16.33 -25.61
C LEU A 184 3.89 16.26 -26.58
N GLU A 185 4.83 15.34 -26.36
CA GLU A 185 5.99 15.12 -27.23
C GLU A 185 5.54 14.58 -28.58
N ARG A 186 5.66 15.40 -29.63
CA ARG A 186 5.18 15.06 -30.97
C ARG A 186 6.27 14.67 -31.96
N VAL A 187 7.51 14.81 -31.56
CA VAL A 187 8.66 14.66 -32.46
C VAL A 187 9.26 13.25 -32.38
N ASP A 188 9.35 12.67 -31.18
CA ASP A 188 9.93 11.35 -31.01
C ASP A 188 8.91 10.23 -31.29
N GLU A 189 9.16 9.50 -32.39
CA GLU A 189 8.33 8.36 -32.81
C GLU A 189 8.32 7.21 -31.80
N LYS A 190 9.33 7.09 -30.94
CA LYS A 190 9.37 6.08 -29.88
C LYS A 190 8.40 6.43 -28.75
N ILE A 191 8.36 7.71 -28.38
CA ILE A 191 7.43 8.22 -27.36
C ILE A 191 5.98 8.09 -27.85
N LYS A 192 5.72 8.36 -29.13
CA LYS A 192 4.38 8.16 -29.73
C LYS A 192 3.87 6.73 -29.60
N LYS A 193 4.75 5.74 -29.66
CA LYS A 193 4.40 4.32 -29.50
C LYS A 193 3.99 3.93 -28.10
N ILE A 194 4.36 4.73 -27.08
CA ILE A 194 3.97 4.47 -25.68
C ILE A 194 2.46 4.64 -25.50
N PHE A 195 1.83 5.56 -26.24
CA PHE A 195 0.42 5.91 -26.08
C PHE A 195 -0.37 5.56 -27.34
N ILE A 196 -1.00 4.41 -27.32
CA ILE A 196 -1.80 3.90 -28.45
C ILE A 196 -3.27 4.26 -28.28
N GLU A 197 -3.98 4.39 -29.41
CA GLU A 197 -5.43 4.58 -29.40
C GLU A 197 -6.13 3.39 -28.75
N HIS A 198 -7.09 3.71 -27.87
CA HIS A 198 -7.90 2.68 -27.22
C HIS A 198 -9.01 2.21 -28.17
N ASN A 199 -8.79 1.10 -28.86
CA ASN A 199 -9.82 0.46 -29.68
C ASN A 199 -10.61 -0.56 -28.84
N SER A 200 -11.92 -0.37 -28.74
CA SER A 200 -12.83 -1.30 -28.03
C SER A 200 -12.75 -2.76 -28.55
N GLU A 201 -12.32 -2.96 -29.80
CA GLU A 201 -12.11 -4.28 -30.40
C GLU A 201 -10.89 -5.02 -29.82
N THR A 202 -9.90 -4.31 -29.30
CA THR A 202 -8.73 -4.93 -28.67
C THR A 202 -9.10 -5.62 -27.34
N LYS A 203 -10.21 -5.20 -26.69
CA LYS A 203 -10.76 -5.88 -25.50
C LYS A 203 -11.12 -7.33 -25.79
N SER A 204 -11.72 -7.64 -26.92
CA SER A 204 -12.17 -8.99 -27.28
C SER A 204 -11.03 -9.95 -27.62
N SER A 205 -9.92 -9.44 -28.13
CA SER A 205 -8.77 -10.30 -28.50
C SER A 205 -7.91 -10.69 -27.29
N ILE A 206 -7.81 -9.84 -26.26
CA ILE A 206 -7.11 -10.14 -25.01
C ILE A 206 -7.95 -11.09 -24.12
N GLU A 207 -9.28 -10.86 -24.05
CA GLU A 207 -10.20 -11.75 -23.32
C GLU A 207 -10.19 -13.17 -23.91
N ASN A 208 -10.22 -13.33 -25.23
CA ASN A 208 -10.17 -14.64 -25.89
C ASN A 208 -8.85 -15.40 -25.67
N LYS A 209 -7.70 -14.72 -25.58
CA LYS A 209 -6.42 -15.37 -25.26
C LYS A 209 -6.34 -15.84 -23.81
N ASN A 210 -6.91 -15.07 -22.87
CA ASN A 210 -6.93 -15.44 -21.46
C ASN A 210 -7.86 -16.61 -21.15
N GLU A 211 -8.99 -16.77 -21.89
CA GLU A 211 -9.82 -17.98 -21.80
C GLU A 211 -9.09 -19.23 -22.32
N LEU A 212 -8.32 -19.09 -23.38
CA LEU A 212 -7.51 -20.20 -23.91
C LEU A 212 -6.43 -20.67 -22.92
N VAL A 213 -5.74 -19.73 -22.25
CA VAL A 213 -4.70 -20.04 -21.25
C VAL A 213 -5.33 -20.66 -20.00
N LYS A 214 -6.47 -20.18 -19.50
CA LYS A 214 -7.20 -20.77 -18.38
C LYS A 214 -7.65 -22.21 -18.69
N ASN A 215 -8.12 -22.48 -19.90
CA ASN A 215 -8.54 -23.82 -20.33
C ASN A 215 -7.37 -24.81 -20.49
N VAL A 216 -6.16 -24.36 -20.76
CA VAL A 216 -4.95 -25.21 -20.82
C VAL A 216 -4.46 -25.55 -19.41
N GLN A 217 -4.49 -24.60 -18.47
CA GLN A 217 -4.09 -24.85 -17.08
C GLN A 217 -5.05 -25.80 -16.33
N THR A 218 -6.37 -25.74 -16.64
CA THR A 218 -7.36 -26.62 -16.01
C THR A 218 -7.25 -28.07 -16.49
N LYS A 219 -6.65 -28.33 -17.66
CA LYS A 219 -6.47 -29.71 -18.18
C LYS A 219 -5.20 -30.42 -17.69
N GLN A 220 -4.26 -29.71 -17.07
CA GLN A 220 -3.03 -30.31 -16.52
C GLN A 220 -3.09 -30.68 -15.03
N SER A 221 -4.16 -30.33 -14.32
CA SER A 221 -4.30 -30.57 -12.87
C SER A 221 -5.10 -31.84 -12.49
N VAL A 222 -5.38 -32.72 -13.44
CA VAL A 222 -6.05 -34.02 -13.16
C VAL A 222 -5.07 -35.17 -13.40
N LYS A 223 -4.25 -35.47 -12.41
CA LYS A 223 -3.75 -36.81 -12.05
C LYS A 223 -2.74 -36.73 -10.92
N THR A 224 -3.19 -36.91 -9.70
CA THR A 224 -2.58 -37.82 -8.71
C THR A 224 -3.49 -37.87 -7.47
N GLU A 225 -4.40 -38.80 -7.43
CA GLU A 225 -5.05 -39.23 -6.20
C GLU A 225 -4.06 -40.07 -5.39
N ILE A 226 -3.71 -39.59 -4.19
CA ILE A 226 -3.12 -40.44 -3.15
C ILE A 226 -4.13 -40.45 -1.99
N LYS A 227 -4.73 -41.61 -1.72
CA LYS A 227 -5.56 -41.85 -0.54
C LYS A 227 -4.74 -41.76 0.72
N PRO A 228 -5.23 -41.12 1.79
CA PRO A 228 -4.72 -41.37 3.14
C PRO A 228 -5.62 -42.41 3.85
N GLU A 229 -4.97 -43.42 4.38
CA GLU A 229 -5.56 -44.37 5.31
C GLU A 229 -5.94 -43.73 6.65
N ALA A 230 -7.03 -44.24 7.19
CA ALA A 230 -7.59 -43.85 8.46
C ALA A 230 -6.74 -44.36 9.63
N ASN A 231 -6.45 -43.49 10.61
CA ASN A 231 -6.11 -43.92 11.96
C ASN A 231 -6.96 -43.17 13.00
N LYS A 232 -7.76 -43.97 13.71
CA LYS A 232 -8.60 -43.59 14.85
C LYS A 232 -7.71 -43.41 16.09
N GLN A 233 -7.85 -42.30 16.79
CA GLN A 233 -7.66 -42.29 18.27
C GLN A 233 -8.42 -41.12 18.91
N VAL A 234 -9.43 -41.47 19.63
CA VAL A 234 -9.78 -41.25 21.06
C VAL A 234 -9.89 -39.78 21.55
N VAL A 235 -11.15 -39.47 21.82
CA VAL A 235 -11.68 -38.26 22.47
C VAL A 235 -11.28 -38.19 23.96
N VAL A 236 -10.71 -37.09 24.39
CA VAL A 236 -10.80 -36.62 25.76
C VAL A 236 -11.34 -35.20 25.79
N LYS A 237 -12.58 -35.06 26.25
CA LYS A 237 -13.23 -33.77 26.49
C LYS A 237 -12.61 -33.10 27.72
N LYS A 238 -11.91 -31.99 27.56
CA LYS A 238 -11.72 -30.98 28.60
C LYS A 238 -12.46 -29.70 28.15
N LYS A 239 -13.43 -29.30 29.00
CA LYS A 239 -14.06 -27.99 28.93
C LYS A 239 -12.99 -26.92 29.09
N GLN A 240 -12.77 -26.12 28.07
CA GLN A 240 -12.03 -24.88 28.18
C GLN A 240 -12.97 -23.69 28.01
N THR A 241 -12.95 -22.88 29.02
CA THR A 241 -13.53 -21.55 29.13
C THR A 241 -13.16 -20.71 27.91
N LYS A 242 -14.18 -20.08 27.28
CA LYS A 242 -13.98 -19.12 26.17
C LYS A 242 -13.12 -17.95 26.68
N GLN A 243 -11.84 -17.96 26.36
CA GLN A 243 -11.04 -16.74 26.35
C GLN A 243 -11.21 -16.05 24.99
N ASN A 244 -11.59 -14.78 25.02
CA ASN A 244 -11.63 -13.90 23.87
C ASN A 244 -10.24 -13.84 23.21
N PRO A 245 -10.15 -13.75 21.86
CA PRO A 245 -8.88 -13.57 21.19
C PRO A 245 -8.28 -12.24 21.61
N SER A 246 -7.13 -12.30 22.28
CA SER A 246 -6.36 -11.14 22.73
C SER A 246 -6.01 -10.27 21.52
N SER A 247 -6.61 -9.09 21.46
CA SER A 247 -6.17 -7.99 20.61
C SER A 247 -4.73 -7.64 21.00
N ASN A 248 -3.84 -7.52 20.03
CA ASN A 248 -2.43 -7.11 20.22
C ASN A 248 -2.37 -5.61 20.61
N ILE A 249 -2.91 -5.26 21.77
CA ILE A 249 -2.89 -3.90 22.32
C ILE A 249 -1.63 -3.76 23.15
N PRO A 250 -0.73 -2.79 22.89
CA PRO A 250 0.54 -2.67 23.59
C PRO A 250 0.42 -2.08 25.00
N PHE A 251 -0.80 -1.78 25.47
CA PHE A 251 -1.08 -1.21 26.80
C PHE A 251 -2.36 -1.78 27.39
N THR A 252 -2.48 -1.72 28.72
CA THR A 252 -3.68 -2.11 29.45
C THR A 252 -4.67 -0.93 29.57
N LYS A 253 -5.92 -1.24 29.93
CA LYS A 253 -6.96 -0.24 30.26
C LYS A 253 -6.46 0.69 31.37
N GLU A 254 -5.90 0.13 32.44
CA GLU A 254 -5.36 0.87 33.58
C GLU A 254 -4.22 1.84 33.18
N GLN A 255 -3.32 1.44 32.29
CA GLN A 255 -2.28 2.33 31.77
C GLN A 255 -2.88 3.50 30.99
N LEU A 256 -3.95 3.28 30.23
CA LEU A 256 -4.66 4.33 29.50
C LEU A 256 -5.38 5.28 30.46
N GLU A 257 -6.07 4.76 31.47
CA GLU A 257 -6.75 5.56 32.51
C GLU A 257 -5.75 6.47 33.25
N ASN A 258 -4.62 5.92 33.67
CA ASN A 258 -3.56 6.68 34.33
C ASN A 258 -3.01 7.79 33.43
N ALA A 259 -2.82 7.53 32.15
CA ALA A 259 -2.38 8.55 31.18
C ALA A 259 -3.42 9.65 30.99
N ILE A 260 -4.73 9.31 30.94
CA ILE A 260 -5.82 10.30 30.87
C ILE A 260 -5.83 11.17 32.11
N ARG A 261 -5.82 10.57 33.32
CA ARG A 261 -5.79 11.33 34.59
C ARG A 261 -4.58 12.25 34.70
N LYS A 262 -3.40 11.78 34.32
CA LYS A 262 -2.18 12.59 34.30
C LYS A 262 -2.32 13.78 33.33
N THR A 263 -2.90 13.55 32.16
CA THR A 263 -3.15 14.62 31.18
C THR A 263 -4.18 15.62 31.70
N GLN A 264 -5.27 15.17 32.30
CA GLN A 264 -6.29 16.02 32.92
C GLN A 264 -5.67 16.91 34.03
N LYS A 265 -4.88 16.33 34.94
CA LYS A 265 -4.20 17.09 36.02
C LYS A 265 -3.28 18.17 35.46
N SER A 266 -2.64 17.96 34.35
CA SER A 266 -1.66 18.89 33.77
C SER A 266 -2.27 19.96 32.84
N LYS A 267 -3.43 19.69 32.24
CA LYS A 267 -3.98 20.51 31.14
C LYS A 267 -5.35 21.11 31.42
N THR A 268 -6.10 20.59 32.40
CA THR A 268 -7.46 21.05 32.71
C THR A 268 -7.58 21.40 34.20
N LYS A 269 -8.59 22.23 34.52
CA LYS A 269 -8.91 22.61 35.90
C LYS A 269 -9.80 21.57 36.57
N SER A 270 -10.41 20.64 35.83
CA SER A 270 -11.33 19.62 36.30
C SER A 270 -10.90 18.23 35.86
N GLN A 271 -11.01 17.25 36.75
CA GLN A 271 -10.66 15.85 36.46
C GLN A 271 -11.65 15.18 35.49
N ASN A 272 -12.79 15.81 35.18
CA ASN A 272 -13.80 15.25 34.30
C ASN A 272 -13.85 15.92 32.89
N GLU A 273 -12.92 16.82 32.60
CA GLU A 273 -12.88 17.47 31.30
C GLU A 273 -12.28 16.54 30.21
N PHE A 274 -12.72 16.80 28.98
CA PHE A 274 -12.12 16.14 27.81
C PHE A 274 -10.69 16.63 27.58
N VAL A 275 -9.79 15.70 27.32
CA VAL A 275 -8.39 15.96 26.93
C VAL A 275 -8.11 15.44 25.53
N LEU A 276 -7.18 16.07 24.82
CA LEU A 276 -6.79 15.62 23.48
C LEU A 276 -6.13 14.23 23.55
N VAL A 277 -6.58 13.33 22.68
CA VAL A 277 -6.02 11.96 22.60
C VAL A 277 -4.51 11.99 22.32
N ALA A 278 -4.02 12.93 21.51
CA ALA A 278 -2.60 13.10 21.27
C ALA A 278 -1.81 13.36 22.56
N GLN A 279 -2.33 14.24 23.45
CA GLN A 279 -1.69 14.54 24.73
C GLN A 279 -1.70 13.36 25.71
N VAL A 280 -2.76 12.53 25.65
CA VAL A 280 -2.80 11.26 26.42
C VAL A 280 -1.68 10.33 25.96
N GLY A 281 -1.46 10.24 24.65
CA GLY A 281 -0.36 9.45 24.08
C GLY A 281 1.02 9.86 24.60
N GLU A 282 1.23 11.17 24.81
CA GLU A 282 2.48 11.72 25.40
C GLU A 282 2.75 11.24 26.84
N ASN A 283 1.72 10.92 27.58
CA ASN A 283 1.80 10.47 28.97
C ASN A 283 1.89 8.95 29.13
N LEU A 284 1.91 8.17 28.04
CA LEU A 284 2.21 6.74 28.07
C LEU A 284 3.73 6.51 28.20
N LYS A 285 4.11 5.31 28.60
CA LYS A 285 5.53 4.91 28.66
C LYS A 285 6.13 4.88 27.25
N ASP A 286 7.42 5.14 27.13
CA ASP A 286 8.12 5.29 25.84
C ASP A 286 8.11 4.01 24.99
N ASP A 287 8.16 2.84 25.61
CA ASP A 287 8.03 1.55 24.94
C ASP A 287 6.65 1.33 24.30
N ILE A 288 5.61 1.94 24.89
CA ILE A 288 4.24 1.92 24.36
C ILE A 288 4.13 2.94 23.20
N LYS A 289 4.69 4.15 23.38
CA LYS A 289 4.68 5.20 22.34
C LYS A 289 5.28 4.72 21.02
N GLN A 290 6.42 4.04 21.06
CA GLN A 290 7.09 3.47 19.89
C GLN A 290 6.22 2.48 19.10
N LYS A 291 5.30 1.78 19.77
CA LYS A 291 4.40 0.79 19.16
C LYS A 291 3.11 1.40 18.62
N LEU A 292 2.81 2.65 18.91
CA LEU A 292 1.52 3.28 18.59
C LEU A 292 1.46 3.94 17.21
N HIS A 293 2.56 4.44 16.67
CA HIS A 293 2.74 5.01 15.32
C HIS A 293 1.45 5.55 14.65
N GLY A 294 0.94 6.67 15.15
CA GLY A 294 -0.21 7.36 14.55
C GLY A 294 -1.58 6.67 14.66
N LYS A 295 -1.64 5.42 15.16
CA LYS A 295 -2.89 4.63 15.27
C LYS A 295 -3.54 4.67 16.65
N PHE A 296 -3.06 5.51 17.57
CA PHE A 296 -3.48 5.53 18.97
C PHE A 296 -4.98 5.74 19.13
N PHE A 297 -5.55 6.79 18.54
CA PHE A 297 -7.00 7.05 18.62
C PHE A 297 -7.83 5.89 18.06
N SER A 298 -7.48 5.39 16.89
CA SER A 298 -8.18 4.25 16.27
C SER A 298 -8.16 3.01 17.18
N MET A 299 -7.03 2.75 17.82
CA MET A 299 -6.84 1.60 18.71
C MET A 299 -7.68 1.73 19.99
N ILE A 300 -7.65 2.89 20.68
CA ILE A 300 -8.44 3.08 21.89
C ILE A 300 -9.93 3.13 21.60
N ASN A 301 -10.35 3.80 20.53
CA ASN A 301 -11.76 3.85 20.13
C ASN A 301 -12.32 2.48 19.76
N LYS A 302 -11.51 1.59 19.15
CA LYS A 302 -11.92 0.23 18.80
C LYS A 302 -12.06 -0.68 20.01
N ASN A 303 -11.12 -0.60 20.96
CA ASN A 303 -10.99 -1.58 22.03
C ASN A 303 -11.60 -1.13 23.35
N PHE A 304 -11.76 0.18 23.55
CA PHE A 304 -12.21 0.78 24.81
C PHE A 304 -13.38 1.77 24.65
N GLN A 305 -14.13 1.71 23.54
CA GLN A 305 -15.27 2.61 23.30
C GLN A 305 -16.37 2.53 24.36
N ASN A 306 -16.47 1.38 25.05
CA ASN A 306 -17.44 1.18 26.12
C ASN A 306 -16.95 1.70 27.48
N ASP A 307 -15.65 1.93 27.63
CA ASP A 307 -15.00 2.32 28.88
C ASP A 307 -14.79 3.83 29.01
N PHE A 308 -14.67 4.54 27.88
CA PHE A 308 -14.37 5.97 27.83
C PHE A 308 -15.42 6.72 27.01
N GLU A 309 -15.50 8.03 27.24
CA GLU A 309 -16.26 8.94 26.39
C GLU A 309 -15.34 9.64 25.40
N PHE A 310 -15.80 9.73 24.15
CA PHE A 310 -15.04 10.33 23.06
C PHE A 310 -15.82 11.52 22.47
N ASP A 311 -15.15 12.66 22.36
CA ASP A 311 -15.60 13.79 21.58
C ASP A 311 -14.89 13.77 20.22
N LYS A 312 -15.67 13.65 19.14
CA LYS A 312 -15.22 13.56 17.74
C LYS A 312 -15.73 14.75 16.92
N SER A 313 -16.16 15.81 17.56
CA SER A 313 -16.65 17.02 16.88
C SER A 313 -15.59 17.63 15.97
N GLU A 314 -14.30 17.48 16.35
CA GLU A 314 -13.15 17.83 15.54
C GLU A 314 -12.37 16.56 15.14
N PRO A 315 -12.54 16.03 13.91
CA PRO A 315 -11.91 14.78 13.49
C PRO A 315 -10.36 14.80 13.53
N SER A 316 -9.76 15.98 13.34
CA SER A 316 -8.29 16.19 13.41
C SER A 316 -7.75 16.27 14.85
N ALA A 317 -8.63 16.52 15.83
CA ALA A 317 -8.26 16.71 17.23
C ALA A 317 -9.22 15.99 18.19
N PRO A 318 -9.38 14.65 18.07
CA PRO A 318 -10.30 13.89 18.91
C PRO A 318 -9.92 14.00 20.39
N LYS A 319 -10.94 14.08 21.25
CA LYS A 319 -10.79 14.21 22.71
C LYS A 319 -11.36 12.98 23.41
N ILE A 320 -10.88 12.69 24.62
CA ILE A 320 -11.28 11.57 25.46
C ILE A 320 -11.40 12.01 26.91
N ARG A 321 -12.35 11.38 27.64
CA ARG A 321 -12.44 11.46 29.10
C ARG A 321 -12.90 10.13 29.71
N LEU A 322 -12.73 10.02 31.02
CA LEU A 322 -13.30 8.91 31.80
C LEU A 322 -14.84 9.07 31.89
N LYS A 323 -15.58 7.97 31.87
CA LYS A 323 -17.04 8.02 32.10
C LYS A 323 -17.32 8.41 33.55
N SER A 324 -18.36 9.23 33.79
CA SER A 324 -18.73 9.81 35.08
C SER A 324 -19.19 8.80 36.17
N ASN A 325 -19.50 7.56 35.78
CA ASN A 325 -19.99 6.51 36.71
C ASN A 325 -18.85 5.56 37.19
N TRP A 326 -17.62 5.96 37.04
CA TRP A 326 -16.49 5.14 37.48
C TRP A 326 -16.05 5.60 38.86
N ASP A 327 -16.55 4.91 39.91
CA ASP A 327 -16.02 5.04 41.28
C ASP A 327 -14.66 4.32 41.32
N PRO A 328 -13.60 5.01 41.75
CA PRO A 328 -12.33 4.32 42.00
C PRO A 328 -12.52 3.36 43.15
N VAL A 329 -12.37 2.06 42.91
CA VAL A 329 -12.24 1.09 43.98
C VAL A 329 -11.05 1.50 44.86
N GLY A 330 -11.36 2.05 46.01
CA GLY A 330 -10.60 2.09 47.24
C GLY A 330 -9.11 2.48 47.14
N ASP A 331 -8.79 3.76 47.17
CA ASP A 331 -7.62 4.25 47.90
C ASP A 331 -8.00 4.30 49.39
N SER A 332 -8.08 3.14 50.00
CA SER A 332 -8.04 3.06 51.47
C SER A 332 -6.59 3.18 51.93
N ALA A 333 -6.29 4.33 52.49
CA ALA A 333 -5.39 4.54 53.64
C ALA A 333 -4.17 3.59 53.76
N MET A 334 -3.01 4.12 53.46
CA MET A 334 -1.84 3.89 54.33
C MET A 334 -1.33 5.27 54.77
N ASP A 335 -1.96 5.79 55.82
CA ASP A 335 -1.29 6.58 56.83
C ASP A 335 -0.74 5.54 57.83
N ASP A 336 0.59 5.47 57.91
CA ASP A 336 1.41 5.44 59.10
C ASP A 336 2.91 5.27 58.72
#